data_a276071f128351cabb4df145e4bb7784
#
_entry.id   a276071f128351cabb4df145e4bb7784
#
_cell.length_a   1.000
_cell.length_b   1.000
_cell.length_c   1.000
_cell.angle_alpha   90.00
_cell.angle_beta   90.00
_cell.angle_gamma   90.00
#
_symmetry.space_group_name_H-M   'P 1'
#
loop_
_entity.id
_entity.type
_entity.pdbx_description
1 polymer ?
#
loop_
_entity_poly.entity_id
_entity_poly.type
_entity_poly.pdbx_seq_one_letter_code
_entity_poly.pdbx_strand_id
1 'polypeptide(L)'
;MNTILQGLRSNPLLWLLAAVPAVFIGERAAPESHTTLFVLAVLAIVPLAALLSHATESVAAKTGDAVGGLLNATLGNLTELVIAITALRAGMFDLVKASIAGAIVTNSLFMLGMAFLLGGLKHRVQEYNAGTARLQAGMLFLAAVALIVPSTVGGSDRPEVAAIVQQLSIGLAVLLLATYVLGLLFSLKTHKDLFASAGGSGHGEDEHLWPVKVAIIALAVITVLVALVSEIFVESVQYAAISFGMTPAFVGFIVVAIVGAAAEMTSAFAAARKNRLDLSVGIALGSSSQIALFVAPVLVLLSLFIAPTPMDLQFWPGAVVMVMLATLTVLLVTNTGRSAWFIGVLLLVVYTTFAMTLYLLPPASLVPA
;
A
#
# COMPACT_ATOMS: atom_id res chain seq x y z
N MET A 1 -22.70 15.16 15.38
CA MET A 1 -23.43 15.01 14.11
C MET A 1 -23.09 16.10 13.10
N ASN A 2 -22.96 17.37 13.51
CA ASN A 2 -22.60 18.47 12.56
C ASN A 2 -21.17 18.39 11.99
N THR A 3 -20.21 17.89 12.72
CA THR A 3 -18.79 17.75 12.29
C THR A 3 -18.60 16.71 11.20
N ILE A 4 -19.31 15.59 11.27
CA ILE A 4 -19.26 14.53 10.24
C ILE A 4 -19.93 15.03 8.95
N LEU A 5 -21.07 15.72 9.06
CA LEU A 5 -21.78 16.31 7.90
C LEU A 5 -21.00 17.46 7.24
N GLN A 6 -20.22 18.23 7.99
CA GLN A 6 -19.32 19.23 7.43
C GLN A 6 -18.14 18.59 6.72
N GLY A 7 -17.55 17.51 7.27
CA GLY A 7 -16.51 16.71 6.61
C GLY A 7 -16.98 16.10 5.30
N LEU A 8 -18.21 15.55 5.26
CA LEU A 8 -18.84 15.01 4.05
C LEU A 8 -19.04 16.05 2.94
N ARG A 9 -19.31 17.31 3.31
CA ARG A 9 -19.46 18.41 2.34
C ARG A 9 -18.14 18.93 1.79
N SER A 10 -17.07 18.85 2.56
CA SER A 10 -15.75 19.37 2.18
C SER A 10 -14.88 18.39 1.40
N ASN A 11 -15.17 17.08 1.49
CA ASN A 11 -14.38 16.04 0.82
C ASN A 11 -15.24 15.20 -0.14
N PRO A 12 -15.12 15.42 -1.48
CA PRO A 12 -15.92 14.72 -2.46
C PRO A 12 -15.70 13.20 -2.47
N LEU A 13 -14.56 12.69 -1.99
CA LEU A 13 -14.31 11.25 -1.85
C LEU A 13 -15.32 10.58 -0.90
N LEU A 14 -15.81 11.29 0.11
CA LEU A 14 -16.78 10.74 1.06
C LEU A 14 -18.18 10.52 0.46
N TRP A 15 -18.48 11.11 -0.69
CA TRP A 15 -19.73 10.83 -1.42
C TRP A 15 -19.77 9.39 -1.93
N LEU A 16 -18.60 8.81 -2.17
CA LEU A 16 -18.48 7.41 -2.56
C LEU A 16 -18.89 6.44 -1.44
N LEU A 17 -19.10 6.91 -0.18
CA LEU A 17 -19.66 6.08 0.89
C LEU A 17 -21.04 5.51 0.54
N ALA A 18 -21.75 6.11 -0.40
CA ALA A 18 -22.99 5.55 -0.94
C ALA A 18 -22.77 4.20 -1.65
N ALA A 19 -21.55 3.93 -2.11
CA ALA A 19 -21.20 2.63 -2.70
C ALA A 19 -21.17 1.51 -1.64
N VAL A 20 -20.93 1.82 -0.35
CA VAL A 20 -20.89 0.80 0.72
C VAL A 20 -22.24 0.07 0.87
N PRO A 21 -23.38 0.73 1.13
CA PRO A 21 -24.66 0.03 1.11
C PRO A 21 -25.00 -0.53 -0.28
N ALA A 22 -24.60 0.13 -1.37
CA ALA A 22 -24.88 -0.32 -2.73
C ALA A 22 -24.22 -1.67 -3.04
N VAL A 23 -22.99 -1.92 -2.57
CA VAL A 23 -22.32 -3.21 -2.78
C VAL A 23 -23.06 -4.36 -2.09
N PHE A 24 -23.52 -4.17 -0.83
CA PHE A 24 -24.27 -5.21 -0.12
C PHE A 24 -25.69 -5.44 -0.70
N ILE A 25 -26.32 -4.39 -1.20
CA ILE A 25 -27.60 -4.52 -1.90
C ILE A 25 -27.38 -5.25 -3.22
N GLY A 26 -26.34 -4.89 -3.97
CA GLY A 26 -25.99 -5.54 -5.24
C GLY A 26 -25.67 -7.00 -5.09
N GLU A 27 -24.91 -7.39 -4.07
CA GLU A 27 -24.59 -8.78 -3.74
C GLU A 27 -25.85 -9.63 -3.52
N ARG A 28 -26.85 -9.09 -2.82
CA ARG A 28 -28.13 -9.78 -2.56
C ARG A 28 -29.08 -9.79 -3.76
N ALA A 29 -29.13 -8.68 -4.51
CA ALA A 29 -30.07 -8.51 -5.61
C ALA A 29 -29.61 -9.14 -6.92
N ALA A 30 -28.30 -9.17 -7.17
CA ALA A 30 -27.70 -9.64 -8.42
C ALA A 30 -26.30 -10.28 -8.15
N PRO A 31 -26.20 -11.41 -7.42
CA PRO A 31 -24.93 -12.02 -7.05
C PRO A 31 -24.08 -12.40 -8.26
N GLU A 32 -24.69 -12.75 -9.38
CA GLU A 32 -24.00 -13.11 -10.63
C GLU A 32 -23.40 -11.90 -11.38
N SER A 33 -23.67 -10.67 -10.93
CA SER A 33 -23.15 -9.45 -11.58
C SER A 33 -21.76 -9.09 -11.09
N HIS A 34 -20.80 -10.05 -11.16
CA HIS A 34 -19.46 -9.92 -10.61
C HIS A 34 -18.73 -8.63 -11.02
N THR A 35 -18.83 -8.21 -12.30
CA THR A 35 -18.19 -6.97 -12.77
C THR A 35 -18.75 -5.74 -12.07
N THR A 36 -20.07 -5.68 -11.85
CA THR A 36 -20.72 -4.58 -11.14
C THR A 36 -20.33 -4.58 -9.67
N LEU A 37 -20.33 -5.76 -9.03
CA LEU A 37 -19.91 -5.93 -7.64
C LEU A 37 -18.45 -5.52 -7.42
N PHE A 38 -17.56 -5.90 -8.33
CA PHE A 38 -16.17 -5.46 -8.33
C PHE A 38 -16.05 -3.93 -8.36
N VAL A 39 -16.71 -3.26 -9.29
CA VAL A 39 -16.66 -1.80 -9.41
C VAL A 39 -17.23 -1.13 -8.15
N LEU A 40 -18.37 -1.61 -7.64
CA LEU A 40 -18.96 -1.09 -6.40
C LEU A 40 -18.04 -1.31 -5.20
N ALA A 41 -17.39 -2.47 -5.09
CA ALA A 41 -16.43 -2.77 -4.02
C ALA A 41 -15.20 -1.85 -4.09
N VAL A 42 -14.63 -1.62 -5.27
CA VAL A 42 -13.54 -0.65 -5.48
C VAL A 42 -13.97 0.75 -5.02
N LEU A 43 -15.16 1.21 -5.44
CA LEU A 43 -15.69 2.53 -5.07
C LEU A 43 -16.00 2.64 -3.58
N ALA A 44 -16.36 1.53 -2.91
CA ALA A 44 -16.63 1.49 -1.48
C ALA A 44 -15.35 1.48 -0.64
N ILE A 45 -14.31 0.74 -1.07
CA ILE A 45 -13.03 0.64 -0.33
C ILE A 45 -12.33 1.99 -0.25
N VAL A 46 -12.31 2.79 -1.32
CA VAL A 46 -11.61 4.09 -1.36
C VAL A 46 -12.02 5.04 -0.21
N PRO A 47 -13.30 5.37 0.00
CA PRO A 47 -13.68 6.24 1.12
C PRO A 47 -13.53 5.55 2.49
N LEU A 48 -13.71 4.23 2.57
CA LEU A 48 -13.47 3.49 3.80
C LEU A 48 -11.97 3.54 4.20
N ALA A 49 -11.06 3.41 3.23
CA ALA A 49 -9.63 3.58 3.45
C ALA A 49 -9.29 4.98 3.97
N ALA A 50 -9.89 6.04 3.38
CA ALA A 50 -9.69 7.41 3.83
C ALA A 50 -10.19 7.63 5.27
N LEU A 51 -11.34 7.08 5.64
CA LEU A 51 -11.86 7.15 7.00
C LEU A 51 -11.01 6.33 7.98
N LEU A 52 -10.48 5.18 7.55
CA LEU A 52 -9.61 4.33 8.35
C LEU A 52 -8.28 5.04 8.67
N SER A 53 -7.66 5.67 7.66
CA SER A 53 -6.46 6.50 7.82
C SER A 53 -6.71 7.64 8.81
N HIS A 54 -7.80 8.39 8.65
CA HIS A 54 -8.16 9.47 9.55
C HIS A 54 -8.43 9.01 10.99
N ALA A 55 -9.07 7.85 11.17
CA ALA A 55 -9.27 7.24 12.49
C ALA A 55 -7.93 6.86 13.13
N THR A 56 -7.04 6.22 12.37
CA THR A 56 -5.68 5.85 12.80
C THR A 56 -4.88 7.08 13.23
N GLU A 57 -4.84 8.12 12.40
CA GLU A 57 -4.17 9.40 12.70
C GLU A 57 -4.72 10.06 13.95
N SER A 58 -6.06 10.04 14.12
CA SER A 58 -6.73 10.60 15.31
C SER A 58 -6.35 9.88 16.61
N VAL A 59 -6.16 8.56 16.56
CA VAL A 59 -5.67 7.77 17.72
C VAL A 59 -4.19 8.05 17.95
N ALA A 60 -3.38 8.01 16.87
CA ALA A 60 -1.94 8.22 16.93
C ALA A 60 -1.58 9.58 17.54
N ALA A 61 -2.25 10.65 17.12
CA ALA A 61 -2.02 12.01 17.62
C ALA A 61 -2.24 12.20 19.11
N LYS A 62 -3.03 11.32 19.76
CA LYS A 62 -3.37 11.41 21.19
C LYS A 62 -2.56 10.45 22.08
N THR A 63 -1.75 9.58 21.50
CA THR A 63 -0.99 8.55 22.22
C THR A 63 0.48 8.93 22.45
N GLY A 64 0.89 10.13 22.00
CA GLY A 64 2.26 10.65 22.09
C GLY A 64 3.16 10.13 20.98
N ASP A 65 4.31 10.80 20.78
CA ASP A 65 5.15 10.64 19.57
C ASP A 65 5.58 9.19 19.30
N ALA A 66 6.06 8.47 20.32
CA ALA A 66 6.58 7.12 20.14
C ALA A 66 5.46 6.10 19.87
N VAL A 67 4.38 6.13 20.66
CA VAL A 67 3.24 5.22 20.50
C VAL A 67 2.42 5.59 19.28
N GLY A 68 2.19 6.88 19.05
CA GLY A 68 1.49 7.39 17.87
C GLY A 68 2.23 7.04 16.59
N GLY A 69 3.56 7.22 16.57
CA GLY A 69 4.40 6.80 15.45
C GLY A 69 4.33 5.29 15.19
N LEU A 70 4.36 4.47 16.24
CA LEU A 70 4.19 3.02 16.13
C LEU A 70 2.81 2.64 15.58
N LEU A 71 1.75 3.27 16.09
CA LEU A 71 0.38 3.02 15.61
C LEU A 71 0.22 3.41 14.15
N ASN A 72 0.71 4.58 13.76
CA ASN A 72 0.66 5.02 12.36
C ASN A 72 1.47 4.10 11.46
N ALA A 73 2.65 3.67 11.89
CA ALA A 73 3.50 2.76 11.14
C ALA A 73 2.89 1.35 10.96
N THR A 74 2.09 0.88 11.90
CA THR A 74 1.47 -0.46 11.84
C THR A 74 0.07 -0.45 11.24
N LEU A 75 -0.73 0.57 11.55
CA LEU A 75 -2.14 0.69 11.12
C LEU A 75 -2.29 1.56 9.87
N GLY A 76 -1.25 2.27 9.43
CA GLY A 76 -1.29 3.08 8.20
C GLY A 76 -1.65 2.26 6.97
N ASN A 77 -1.15 1.03 6.88
CA ASN A 77 -1.44 0.11 5.77
C ASN A 77 -2.52 -0.94 6.13
N LEU A 78 -3.45 -0.60 7.05
CA LEU A 78 -4.46 -1.56 7.52
C LEU A 78 -5.44 -1.95 6.42
N THR A 79 -5.74 -1.05 5.49
CA THR A 79 -6.61 -1.35 4.34
C THR A 79 -5.99 -2.43 3.46
N GLU A 80 -4.73 -2.25 3.06
CA GLU A 80 -3.97 -3.22 2.26
C GLU A 80 -3.87 -4.56 2.98
N LEU A 81 -3.57 -4.52 4.27
CA LEU A 81 -3.45 -5.72 5.08
C LEU A 81 -4.77 -6.48 5.15
N VAL A 82 -5.92 -5.81 5.34
CA VAL A 82 -7.24 -6.45 5.40
C VAL A 82 -7.62 -7.05 4.06
N ILE A 83 -7.43 -6.33 2.94
CA ILE A 83 -7.68 -6.86 1.59
C ILE A 83 -6.80 -8.09 1.34
N ALA A 84 -5.51 -8.01 1.67
CA ALA A 84 -4.57 -9.10 1.48
C ALA A 84 -4.88 -10.32 2.38
N ILE A 85 -5.32 -10.13 3.63
CA ILE A 85 -5.77 -11.21 4.52
C ILE A 85 -7.01 -11.91 3.94
N THR A 86 -7.96 -11.16 3.39
CA THR A 86 -9.15 -11.73 2.76
C THR A 86 -8.78 -12.59 1.55
N ALA A 87 -7.92 -12.09 0.67
CA ALA A 87 -7.41 -12.85 -0.48
C ALA A 87 -6.57 -14.07 -0.05
N LEU A 88 -5.77 -13.93 1.03
CA LEU A 88 -4.98 -15.00 1.61
C LEU A 88 -5.86 -16.16 2.13
N ARG A 89 -6.95 -15.83 2.84
CA ARG A 89 -7.94 -16.82 3.32
C ARG A 89 -8.66 -17.52 2.17
N ALA A 90 -8.89 -16.82 1.07
CA ALA A 90 -9.46 -17.39 -0.15
C ALA A 90 -8.45 -18.23 -0.96
N GLY A 91 -7.18 -18.34 -0.52
CA GLY A 91 -6.14 -19.07 -1.23
C GLY A 91 -5.62 -18.37 -2.50
N MET A 92 -5.93 -17.09 -2.69
CA MET A 92 -5.54 -16.32 -3.88
C MET A 92 -4.13 -15.73 -3.72
N PHE A 93 -3.12 -16.60 -3.54
CA PHE A 93 -1.74 -16.20 -3.24
C PHE A 93 -1.13 -15.30 -4.33
N ASP A 94 -1.43 -15.57 -5.60
CA ASP A 94 -0.94 -14.76 -6.71
C ASP A 94 -1.48 -13.32 -6.66
N LEU A 95 -2.74 -13.15 -6.28
CA LEU A 95 -3.34 -11.84 -6.05
C LEU A 95 -2.66 -11.11 -4.88
N VAL A 96 -2.41 -11.82 -3.77
CA VAL A 96 -1.71 -11.26 -2.60
C VAL A 96 -0.30 -10.83 -2.99
N LYS A 97 0.47 -11.69 -3.65
CA LYS A 97 1.84 -11.38 -4.11
C LYS A 97 1.84 -10.23 -5.12
N ALA A 98 0.89 -10.24 -6.06
CA ALA A 98 0.73 -9.14 -7.02
C ALA A 98 0.41 -7.82 -6.32
N SER A 99 -0.47 -7.82 -5.30
CA SER A 99 -0.83 -6.61 -4.55
C SER A 99 0.34 -6.09 -3.72
N ILE A 100 1.14 -6.94 -3.08
CA ILE A 100 2.36 -6.55 -2.36
C ILE A 100 3.36 -5.89 -3.30
N ALA A 101 3.73 -6.56 -4.40
CA ALA A 101 4.68 -6.03 -5.37
C ALA A 101 4.15 -4.74 -6.02
N GLY A 102 2.86 -4.73 -6.35
CA GLY A 102 2.16 -3.59 -6.90
C GLY A 102 2.14 -2.39 -5.94
N ALA A 103 1.85 -2.60 -4.67
CA ALA A 103 1.82 -1.53 -3.68
C ALA A 103 3.22 -0.90 -3.47
N ILE A 104 4.28 -1.73 -3.42
CA ILE A 104 5.66 -1.24 -3.36
C ILE A 104 5.95 -0.33 -4.58
N VAL A 105 5.63 -0.79 -5.79
CA VAL A 105 5.90 -0.06 -7.03
C VAL A 105 5.00 1.16 -7.18
N THR A 106 3.71 1.04 -6.85
CA THR A 106 2.74 2.14 -6.94
C THR A 106 3.10 3.28 -5.99
N ASN A 107 3.44 2.98 -4.74
CA ASN A 107 3.81 4.01 -3.77
C ASN A 107 5.15 4.66 -4.12
N SER A 108 6.14 3.86 -4.53
CA SER A 108 7.48 4.35 -4.84
C SER A 108 7.59 5.08 -6.19
N LEU A 109 6.80 4.70 -7.21
CA LEU A 109 6.84 5.35 -8.53
C LEU A 109 5.63 6.23 -8.80
N PHE A 110 4.40 5.72 -8.67
CA PHE A 110 3.20 6.47 -9.04
C PHE A 110 2.91 7.57 -8.00
N MET A 111 2.82 7.23 -6.72
CA MET A 111 2.52 8.21 -5.66
C MET A 111 3.61 9.27 -5.58
N LEU A 112 4.88 8.86 -5.54
CA LEU A 112 6.01 9.79 -5.50
C LEU A 112 6.09 10.63 -6.78
N GLY A 113 5.90 10.01 -7.95
CA GLY A 113 5.91 10.67 -9.25
C GLY A 113 4.81 11.73 -9.39
N MET A 114 3.58 11.39 -8.97
CA MET A 114 2.47 12.34 -8.95
C MET A 114 2.70 13.48 -7.94
N ALA A 115 3.26 13.19 -6.76
CA ALA A 115 3.61 14.22 -5.78
C ALA A 115 4.63 15.20 -6.36
N PHE A 116 5.70 14.72 -7.01
CA PHE A 116 6.69 15.55 -7.67
C PHE A 116 6.12 16.35 -8.84
N LEU A 117 5.23 15.74 -9.63
CA LEU A 117 4.56 16.40 -10.75
C LEU A 117 3.65 17.52 -10.25
N LEU A 118 2.70 17.21 -9.36
CA LEU A 118 1.71 18.17 -8.87
C LEU A 118 2.34 19.31 -8.07
N GLY A 119 3.32 18.98 -7.23
CA GLY A 119 4.06 19.96 -6.45
C GLY A 119 4.94 20.85 -7.34
N GLY A 120 5.70 20.23 -8.25
CA GLY A 120 6.62 20.93 -9.15
C GLY A 120 5.92 21.82 -10.19
N LEU A 121 4.73 21.44 -10.67
CA LEU A 121 3.90 22.31 -11.54
C LEU A 121 3.47 23.60 -10.81
N LYS A 122 3.25 23.51 -9.49
CA LYS A 122 2.81 24.67 -8.69
C LYS A 122 3.98 25.49 -8.16
N HIS A 123 5.05 24.84 -7.69
CA HIS A 123 6.15 25.47 -6.97
C HIS A 123 7.49 25.47 -7.72
N ARG A 124 7.52 24.94 -8.97
CA ARG A 124 8.69 24.75 -9.84
C ARG A 124 9.70 23.74 -9.27
N VAL A 125 10.38 24.09 -8.18
CA VAL A 125 11.32 23.23 -7.47
C VAL A 125 10.90 23.21 -6.00
N GLN A 126 10.88 22.00 -5.43
CA GLN A 126 10.60 21.78 -4.01
C GLN A 126 11.77 21.04 -3.38
N GLU A 127 11.97 21.24 -2.09
CA GLU A 127 13.02 20.60 -1.30
C GLU A 127 12.41 19.59 -0.33
N TYR A 128 13.19 18.56 0.02
CA TYR A 128 12.87 17.55 1.03
C TYR A 128 14.14 17.06 1.70
N ASN A 129 14.01 16.41 2.86
CA ASN A 129 15.15 15.87 3.61
C ASN A 129 15.77 14.68 2.88
N ALA A 130 16.89 14.89 2.19
CA ALA A 130 17.62 13.85 1.46
C ALA A 130 18.10 12.70 2.37
N GLY A 131 18.44 13.00 3.64
CA GLY A 131 18.91 11.99 4.58
C GLY A 131 17.82 10.97 4.91
N THR A 132 16.64 11.45 5.28
CA THR A 132 15.47 10.61 5.58
C THR A 132 15.01 9.84 4.35
N ALA A 133 14.92 10.50 3.18
CA ALA A 133 14.53 9.86 1.93
C ALA A 133 15.49 8.74 1.53
N ARG A 134 16.80 8.99 1.66
CA ARG A 134 17.85 7.99 1.35
C ARG A 134 17.79 6.79 2.29
N LEU A 135 17.55 7.02 3.58
CA LEU A 135 17.43 5.93 4.55
C LEU A 135 16.20 5.06 4.25
N GLN A 136 15.03 5.67 4.00
CA GLN A 136 13.82 4.94 3.64
C GLN A 136 13.99 4.18 2.31
N ALA A 137 14.57 4.81 1.28
CA ALA A 137 14.88 4.15 0.01
C ALA A 137 15.88 3.00 0.17
N GLY A 138 16.87 3.15 1.06
CA GLY A 138 17.82 2.09 1.41
C GLY A 138 17.16 0.91 2.12
N MET A 139 16.28 1.17 3.08
CA MET A 139 15.48 0.12 3.75
C MET A 139 14.58 -0.61 2.75
N LEU A 140 13.93 0.12 1.84
CA LEU A 140 13.12 -0.45 0.78
C LEU A 140 13.94 -1.34 -0.17
N PHE A 141 15.14 -0.90 -0.56
CA PHE A 141 16.04 -1.68 -1.40
C PHE A 141 16.49 -2.98 -0.71
N LEU A 142 16.87 -2.91 0.56
CA LEU A 142 17.20 -4.11 1.35
C LEU A 142 16.03 -5.09 1.43
N ALA A 143 14.83 -4.59 1.66
CA ALA A 143 13.62 -5.42 1.66
C ALA A 143 13.37 -6.05 0.29
N ALA A 144 13.54 -5.29 -0.79
CA ALA A 144 13.42 -5.81 -2.15
C ALA A 144 14.41 -6.95 -2.42
N VAL A 145 15.68 -6.82 -1.99
CA VAL A 145 16.67 -7.91 -2.09
C VAL A 145 16.19 -9.15 -1.35
N ALA A 146 15.66 -9.01 -0.13
CA ALA A 146 15.15 -10.15 0.65
C ALA A 146 13.93 -10.82 -0.01
N LEU A 147 13.04 -10.04 -0.65
CA LEU A 147 11.90 -10.59 -1.39
C LEU A 147 12.30 -11.29 -2.69
N ILE A 148 13.43 -10.89 -3.30
CA ILE A 148 13.94 -11.47 -4.55
C ILE A 148 14.60 -12.83 -4.31
N VAL A 149 15.30 -13.01 -3.19
CA VAL A 149 16.09 -14.23 -2.94
C VAL A 149 15.28 -15.52 -3.04
N PRO A 150 14.10 -15.68 -2.40
CA PRO A 150 13.28 -16.89 -2.58
C PRO A 150 12.85 -17.13 -4.02
N SER A 151 12.62 -16.04 -4.77
CA SER A 151 12.18 -16.11 -6.17
C SER A 151 13.27 -16.64 -7.11
N THR A 152 14.55 -16.44 -6.76
CA THR A 152 15.69 -16.95 -7.56
C THR A 152 16.00 -18.41 -7.27
N VAL A 153 15.69 -18.89 -6.05
CA VAL A 153 15.93 -20.29 -5.64
C VAL A 153 14.82 -21.23 -6.12
N GLY A 154 13.58 -20.73 -6.19
CA GLY A 154 12.35 -21.51 -6.38
C GLY A 154 12.05 -21.97 -7.81
N GLY A 155 12.97 -21.87 -8.76
CA GLY A 155 12.74 -22.19 -10.18
C GLY A 155 12.61 -23.68 -10.55
N SER A 156 12.37 -24.59 -9.61
CA SER A 156 12.22 -26.03 -9.90
C SER A 156 11.01 -26.66 -9.20
N ASP A 157 10.26 -27.50 -9.93
CA ASP A 157 9.07 -28.23 -9.46
C ASP A 157 9.39 -29.38 -8.46
N ARG A 158 10.60 -29.39 -7.87
CA ARG A 158 11.01 -30.44 -6.92
C ARG A 158 10.43 -30.14 -5.53
N PRO A 159 9.75 -31.11 -4.87
CA PRO A 159 9.17 -30.92 -3.53
C PRO A 159 10.19 -30.47 -2.47
N GLU A 160 11.44 -30.94 -2.61
CA GLU A 160 12.55 -30.55 -1.72
C GLU A 160 12.87 -29.04 -1.82
N VAL A 161 12.83 -28.49 -3.04
CA VAL A 161 13.07 -27.05 -3.29
C VAL A 161 11.91 -26.23 -2.73
N ALA A 162 10.68 -26.69 -2.90
CA ALA A 162 9.51 -26.00 -2.32
C ALA A 162 9.61 -25.91 -0.78
N ALA A 163 10.04 -26.99 -0.12
CA ALA A 163 10.25 -26.99 1.33
C ALA A 163 11.37 -26.01 1.77
N ILE A 164 12.46 -25.93 1.00
CA ILE A 164 13.56 -24.97 1.26
C ILE A 164 13.05 -23.53 1.07
N VAL A 165 12.31 -23.25 -0.01
CA VAL A 165 11.74 -21.92 -0.27
C VAL A 165 10.79 -21.50 0.84
N GLN A 166 9.97 -22.42 1.35
CA GLN A 166 9.04 -22.16 2.45
C GLN A 166 9.80 -21.82 3.74
N GLN A 167 10.81 -22.61 4.11
CA GLN A 167 11.63 -22.35 5.30
C GLN A 167 12.40 -21.03 5.17
N LEU A 168 12.98 -20.75 4.00
CA LEU A 168 13.66 -19.51 3.70
C LEU A 168 12.70 -18.30 3.81
N SER A 169 11.48 -18.43 3.28
CA SER A 169 10.45 -17.39 3.34
C SER A 169 10.04 -17.07 4.79
N ILE A 170 9.88 -18.08 5.65
CA ILE A 170 9.61 -17.88 7.07
C ILE A 170 10.79 -17.19 7.75
N GLY A 171 12.01 -17.65 7.51
CA GLY A 171 13.23 -17.05 8.08
C GLY A 171 13.39 -15.59 7.66
N LEU A 172 13.17 -15.28 6.37
CA LEU A 172 13.21 -13.91 5.86
C LEU A 172 12.07 -13.06 6.41
N ALA A 173 10.86 -13.60 6.57
CA ALA A 173 9.76 -12.87 7.19
C ALA A 173 10.10 -12.44 8.63
N VAL A 174 10.68 -13.32 9.43
CA VAL A 174 11.15 -12.97 10.78
C VAL A 174 12.27 -11.93 10.74
N LEU A 175 13.23 -12.07 9.83
CA LEU A 175 14.36 -11.12 9.69
C LEU A 175 13.84 -9.72 9.25
N LEU A 176 12.93 -9.65 8.30
CA LEU A 176 12.34 -8.39 7.83
C LEU A 176 11.53 -7.70 8.93
N LEU A 177 10.73 -8.44 9.70
CA LEU A 177 10.02 -7.90 10.86
C LEU A 177 10.98 -7.41 11.95
N ALA A 178 12.04 -8.15 12.23
CA ALA A 178 13.07 -7.70 13.17
C ALA A 178 13.73 -6.40 12.68
N THR A 179 14.06 -6.32 11.39
CA THR A 179 14.61 -5.11 10.77
C THR A 179 13.62 -3.94 10.85
N TYR A 180 12.33 -4.19 10.64
CA TYR A 180 11.29 -3.18 10.80
C TYR A 180 11.21 -2.64 12.23
N VAL A 181 11.18 -3.50 13.23
CA VAL A 181 11.19 -3.12 14.65
C VAL A 181 12.43 -2.31 15.01
N LEU A 182 13.61 -2.71 14.53
CA LEU A 182 14.86 -1.95 14.72
C LEU A 182 14.80 -0.59 14.02
N GLY A 183 14.21 -0.51 12.82
CA GLY A 183 13.97 0.72 12.09
C GLY A 183 13.04 1.69 12.85
N LEU A 184 11.97 1.17 13.45
CA LEU A 184 11.09 1.95 14.32
C LEU A 184 11.82 2.43 15.59
N LEU A 185 12.60 1.58 16.23
CA LEU A 185 13.42 1.97 17.38
C LEU A 185 14.41 3.07 16.99
N PHE A 186 15.03 2.96 15.83
CA PHE A 186 15.97 3.95 15.30
C PHE A 186 15.27 5.30 15.06
N SER A 187 14.16 5.31 14.34
CA SER A 187 13.45 6.54 13.94
C SER A 187 12.69 7.20 15.09
N LEU A 188 12.04 6.41 15.97
CA LEU A 188 11.16 6.94 17.01
C LEU A 188 11.87 7.20 18.34
N LYS A 189 13.03 6.56 18.61
CA LYS A 189 13.70 6.66 19.91
C LYS A 189 15.13 7.18 19.83
N THR A 190 15.99 6.58 18.99
CA THR A 190 17.44 6.84 19.05
C THR A 190 17.86 8.03 18.18
N HIS A 191 17.20 8.29 17.06
CA HIS A 191 17.59 9.33 16.10
C HIS A 191 16.37 10.15 15.63
N LYS A 192 15.53 10.57 16.59
CA LYS A 192 14.33 11.36 16.32
C LYS A 192 14.60 12.62 15.48
N ASP A 193 15.72 13.27 15.74
CA ASP A 193 16.08 14.53 15.08
C ASP A 193 16.26 14.41 13.58
N LEU A 194 16.70 13.21 13.09
CA LEU A 194 16.82 12.95 11.65
C LEU A 194 15.47 12.87 10.95
N PHE A 195 14.42 12.51 11.69
CA PHE A 195 13.05 12.33 11.18
C PHE A 195 12.11 13.46 11.59
N ALA A 196 12.56 14.40 12.42
CA ALA A 196 11.72 15.49 12.94
C ALA A 196 11.14 16.39 11.83
N SER A 197 11.85 16.54 10.70
CA SER A 197 11.35 17.28 9.53
C SER A 197 10.39 16.46 8.66
N ALA A 198 10.52 15.14 8.62
CA ALA A 198 9.65 14.26 7.82
C ALA A 198 8.42 13.74 8.60
N GLY A 199 8.54 13.66 9.92
CA GLY A 199 7.49 13.17 10.83
C GLY A 199 6.99 14.22 11.81
N GLY A 200 7.62 15.41 11.82
CA GLY A 200 7.24 16.52 12.69
C GLY A 200 5.82 16.93 12.41
N SER A 201 4.92 16.54 13.30
CA SER A 201 3.54 17.02 13.48
C SER A 201 2.96 17.67 12.22
N GLY A 202 2.86 16.86 11.17
CA GLY A 202 2.17 17.24 9.93
C GLY A 202 0.66 17.27 10.09
N HIS A 203 0.19 17.40 11.30
CA HIS A 203 -1.17 17.80 11.60
C HIS A 203 -1.25 19.24 11.13
N GLY A 204 -1.80 19.44 9.93
CA GLY A 204 -2.23 20.76 9.53
C GLY A 204 -3.09 21.30 10.68
N GLU A 205 -2.82 22.52 11.11
CA GLU A 205 -3.56 23.21 12.18
C GLU A 205 -5.09 23.22 11.99
N ASP A 206 -5.59 22.69 10.86
CA ASP A 206 -6.99 22.64 10.46
C ASP A 206 -7.60 21.21 10.35
N GLU A 207 -6.88 20.14 10.65
CA GLU A 207 -7.50 18.81 10.65
C GLU A 207 -8.25 18.57 11.97
N HIS A 208 -9.58 18.50 11.89
CA HIS A 208 -10.46 18.16 13.00
C HIS A 208 -10.28 16.69 13.40
N LEU A 209 -9.26 16.42 14.24
CA LEU A 209 -9.03 15.10 14.82
C LEU A 209 -10.24 14.64 15.63
N TRP A 210 -10.61 13.39 15.48
CA TRP A 210 -11.71 12.81 16.25
C TRP A 210 -11.32 12.59 17.71
N PRO A 211 -12.30 12.67 18.65
CA PRO A 211 -12.07 12.22 20.02
C PRO A 211 -11.62 10.76 20.02
N VAL A 212 -10.65 10.40 20.89
CA VAL A 212 -10.03 9.05 20.92
C VAL A 212 -11.06 7.91 20.97
N LYS A 213 -12.09 8.05 21.80
CA LYS A 213 -13.15 7.03 21.87
C LYS A 213 -13.88 6.86 20.53
N VAL A 214 -14.20 7.96 19.86
CA VAL A 214 -14.85 7.95 18.55
C VAL A 214 -13.92 7.34 17.51
N ALA A 215 -12.63 7.72 17.51
CA ALA A 215 -11.63 7.22 16.61
C ALA A 215 -11.41 5.70 16.75
N ILE A 216 -11.34 5.16 17.98
CA ILE A 216 -11.20 3.72 18.22
C ILE A 216 -12.45 2.95 17.75
N ILE A 217 -13.64 3.45 18.05
CA ILE A 217 -14.89 2.82 17.59
C ILE A 217 -14.97 2.87 16.07
N ALA A 218 -14.67 4.01 15.48
CA ALA A 218 -14.64 4.16 14.02
C ALA A 218 -13.61 3.23 13.38
N LEU A 219 -12.39 3.14 13.94
CA LEU A 219 -11.34 2.23 13.48
C LEU A 219 -11.86 0.78 13.46
N ALA A 220 -12.48 0.32 14.53
CA ALA A 220 -13.02 -1.04 14.61
C ALA A 220 -14.16 -1.27 13.59
N VAL A 221 -15.14 -0.37 13.54
CA VAL A 221 -16.30 -0.50 12.63
C VAL A 221 -15.86 -0.44 11.17
N ILE A 222 -15.00 0.51 10.81
CA ILE A 222 -14.53 0.66 9.42
C ILE A 222 -13.67 -0.53 9.01
N THR A 223 -12.81 -1.06 9.90
CA THR A 223 -12.03 -2.28 9.62
C THR A 223 -12.94 -3.46 9.28
N VAL A 224 -14.03 -3.64 10.03
CA VAL A 224 -15.02 -4.69 9.73
C VAL A 224 -15.70 -4.44 8.39
N LEU A 225 -16.09 -3.20 8.10
CA LEU A 225 -16.69 -2.86 6.80
C LEU A 225 -15.72 -3.09 5.64
N VAL A 226 -14.45 -2.71 5.79
CA VAL A 226 -13.41 -3.00 4.78
C VAL A 226 -13.27 -4.50 4.58
N ALA A 227 -13.27 -5.31 5.65
CA ALA A 227 -13.17 -6.76 5.54
C ALA A 227 -14.36 -7.36 4.77
N LEU A 228 -15.59 -6.96 5.10
CA LEU A 228 -16.79 -7.45 4.42
C LEU A 228 -16.84 -7.04 2.94
N VAL A 229 -16.49 -5.80 2.61
CA VAL A 229 -16.41 -5.33 1.22
C VAL A 229 -15.27 -6.03 0.48
N SER A 230 -14.15 -6.32 1.16
CA SER A 230 -13.02 -7.06 0.57
C SER A 230 -13.38 -8.51 0.22
N GLU A 231 -14.29 -9.16 0.95
CA GLU A 231 -14.78 -10.49 0.58
C GLU A 231 -15.48 -10.45 -0.79
N ILE A 232 -16.42 -9.51 -0.96
CA ILE A 232 -17.12 -9.32 -2.25
C ILE A 232 -16.15 -8.94 -3.38
N PHE A 233 -15.16 -8.08 -3.05
CA PHE A 233 -14.10 -7.69 -3.99
C PHE A 233 -13.31 -8.91 -4.47
N VAL A 234 -12.81 -9.73 -3.53
CA VAL A 234 -11.97 -10.91 -3.83
C VAL A 234 -12.75 -11.96 -4.62
N GLU A 235 -14.02 -12.19 -4.30
CA GLU A 235 -14.87 -13.13 -5.05
C GLU A 235 -15.14 -12.66 -6.49
N SER A 236 -15.27 -11.36 -6.69
CA SER A 236 -15.61 -10.77 -7.99
C SER A 236 -14.41 -10.44 -8.88
N VAL A 237 -13.20 -10.37 -8.32
CA VAL A 237 -12.01 -9.82 -8.99
C VAL A 237 -11.60 -10.60 -10.26
N GLN A 238 -11.68 -11.93 -10.23
CA GLN A 238 -11.28 -12.77 -11.38
C GLN A 238 -12.24 -12.58 -12.56
N TYR A 239 -13.55 -12.60 -12.29
CA TYR A 239 -14.58 -12.39 -13.30
C TYR A 239 -14.50 -10.99 -13.91
N ALA A 240 -14.29 -9.98 -13.07
CA ALA A 240 -14.12 -8.60 -13.53
C ALA A 240 -12.85 -8.44 -14.38
N ALA A 241 -11.75 -9.07 -13.99
CA ALA A 241 -10.51 -9.07 -14.76
C ALA A 241 -10.75 -9.58 -16.20
N ILE A 242 -11.41 -10.73 -16.34
CA ILE A 242 -11.74 -11.32 -17.63
C ILE A 242 -12.67 -10.39 -18.43
N SER A 243 -13.72 -9.85 -17.80
CA SER A 243 -14.69 -8.95 -18.46
C SER A 243 -14.05 -7.67 -19.00
N PHE A 244 -13.04 -7.13 -18.32
CA PHE A 244 -12.31 -5.93 -18.74
C PHE A 244 -11.08 -6.24 -19.61
N GLY A 245 -10.83 -7.51 -19.94
CA GLY A 245 -9.62 -7.92 -20.68
C GLY A 245 -8.33 -7.68 -19.90
N MET A 246 -8.41 -7.59 -18.57
CA MET A 246 -7.27 -7.41 -17.66
C MET A 246 -6.77 -8.77 -17.18
N THR A 247 -5.48 -8.84 -16.88
CA THR A 247 -4.90 -10.02 -16.26
C THR A 247 -5.05 -9.95 -14.74
N PRO A 248 -5.15 -11.08 -14.01
CA PRO A 248 -5.13 -11.08 -12.55
C PRO A 248 -3.90 -10.38 -11.98
N ALA A 249 -2.75 -10.51 -12.64
CA ALA A 249 -1.53 -9.79 -12.27
C ALA A 249 -1.70 -8.27 -12.39
N PHE A 250 -2.29 -7.77 -13.49
CA PHE A 250 -2.57 -6.35 -13.65
C PHE A 250 -3.53 -5.85 -12.55
N VAL A 251 -4.59 -6.59 -12.27
CA VAL A 251 -5.56 -6.20 -11.25
C VAL A 251 -4.90 -6.15 -9.87
N GLY A 252 -4.15 -7.17 -9.47
CA GLY A 252 -3.44 -7.16 -8.18
C GLY A 252 -2.40 -6.06 -8.10
N PHE A 253 -1.54 -5.96 -9.11
CA PHE A 253 -0.40 -5.06 -9.12
C PHE A 253 -0.78 -3.58 -9.30
N ILE A 254 -1.81 -3.27 -10.08
CA ILE A 254 -2.22 -1.90 -10.39
C ILE A 254 -3.49 -1.52 -9.64
N VAL A 255 -4.60 -2.26 -9.83
CA VAL A 255 -5.91 -1.83 -9.31
C VAL A 255 -5.96 -1.95 -7.80
N VAL A 256 -5.59 -3.11 -7.24
CA VAL A 256 -5.61 -3.33 -5.78
C VAL A 256 -4.64 -2.38 -5.09
N ALA A 257 -3.45 -2.19 -5.64
CA ALA A 257 -2.43 -1.30 -5.08
C ALA A 257 -2.89 0.18 -5.05
N ILE A 258 -3.53 0.67 -6.11
CA ILE A 258 -4.06 2.04 -6.16
C ILE A 258 -5.23 2.20 -5.16
N VAL A 259 -6.12 1.22 -5.11
CA VAL A 259 -7.30 1.25 -4.23
C VAL A 259 -6.88 1.21 -2.76
N GLY A 260 -5.95 0.33 -2.40
CA GLY A 260 -5.40 0.23 -1.05
C GLY A 260 -4.74 1.54 -0.60
N ALA A 261 -3.86 2.09 -1.41
CA ALA A 261 -3.10 3.30 -1.11
C ALA A 261 -3.87 4.63 -1.37
N ALA A 262 -5.17 4.60 -1.71
CA ALA A 262 -5.91 5.80 -2.12
C ALA A 262 -5.92 6.92 -1.08
N ALA A 263 -6.01 6.58 0.21
CA ALA A 263 -5.97 7.53 1.31
C ALA A 263 -4.61 8.22 1.42
N GLU A 264 -3.54 7.43 1.39
CA GLU A 264 -2.16 7.92 1.46
C GLU A 264 -1.80 8.78 0.25
N MET A 265 -2.24 8.39 -0.95
CA MET A 265 -2.08 9.18 -2.17
C MET A 265 -2.73 10.55 -2.04
N THR A 266 -3.95 10.61 -1.50
CA THR A 266 -4.66 11.87 -1.29
C THR A 266 -3.87 12.80 -0.37
N SER A 267 -3.35 12.27 0.74
CA SER A 267 -2.52 13.01 1.71
C SER A 267 -1.20 13.46 1.10
N ALA A 268 -0.50 12.56 0.38
CA ALA A 268 0.77 12.87 -0.29
C ALA A 268 0.60 13.97 -1.36
N PHE A 269 -0.45 13.89 -2.18
CA PHE A 269 -0.70 14.89 -3.23
C PHE A 269 -1.11 16.25 -2.64
N ALA A 270 -1.92 16.24 -1.58
CA ALA A 270 -2.28 17.47 -0.87
C ALA A 270 -1.06 18.15 -0.24
N ALA A 271 -0.17 17.39 0.38
CA ALA A 271 1.07 17.88 0.97
C ALA A 271 2.01 18.49 -0.09
N ALA A 272 2.23 17.82 -1.22
CA ALA A 272 3.04 18.33 -2.33
C ALA A 272 2.49 19.67 -2.87
N ARG A 273 1.17 19.79 -3.03
CA ARG A 273 0.51 21.04 -3.46
C ARG A 273 0.61 22.18 -2.45
N LYS A 274 0.79 21.87 -1.16
CA LYS A 274 1.01 22.83 -0.07
C LYS A 274 2.50 23.13 0.17
N ASN A 275 3.40 22.75 -0.74
CA ASN A 275 4.86 22.88 -0.61
C ASN A 275 5.46 22.13 0.59
N ARG A 276 4.87 21.00 0.96
CA ARG A 276 5.34 20.10 2.03
C ARG A 276 5.82 18.79 1.43
N LEU A 277 6.85 18.87 0.56
CA LEU A 277 7.32 17.70 -0.18
C LEU A 277 7.98 16.65 0.73
N ASP A 278 8.57 17.07 1.85
CA ASP A 278 9.07 16.15 2.90
C ASP A 278 8.02 15.15 3.33
N LEU A 279 6.80 15.64 3.59
CA LEU A 279 5.68 14.78 4.00
C LEU A 279 5.26 13.84 2.88
N SER A 280 5.19 14.33 1.64
CA SER A 280 4.82 13.50 0.49
C SER A 280 5.82 12.37 0.23
N VAL A 281 7.12 12.69 0.30
CA VAL A 281 8.21 11.70 0.16
C VAL A 281 8.19 10.72 1.31
N GLY A 282 7.98 11.21 2.54
CA GLY A 282 7.87 10.40 3.74
C GLY A 282 6.71 9.39 3.67
N ILE A 283 5.53 9.82 3.20
CA ILE A 283 4.36 8.94 3.00
C ILE A 283 4.69 7.89 1.94
N ALA A 284 5.14 8.28 0.76
CA ALA A 284 5.37 7.38 -0.37
C ALA A 284 6.43 6.31 -0.07
N LEU A 285 7.60 6.71 0.45
CA LEU A 285 8.68 5.79 0.75
C LEU A 285 8.45 5.03 2.06
N GLY A 286 7.81 5.68 3.03
CA GLY A 286 7.42 5.06 4.29
C GLY A 286 6.45 3.90 4.06
N SER A 287 5.36 4.14 3.34
CA SER A 287 4.38 3.10 3.01
C SER A 287 5.01 1.96 2.18
N SER A 288 5.80 2.26 1.15
CA SER A 288 6.52 1.22 0.37
C SER A 288 7.39 0.34 1.29
N SER A 289 8.14 0.96 2.20
CA SER A 289 9.00 0.24 3.15
C SER A 289 8.21 -0.59 4.15
N GLN A 290 7.08 -0.07 4.65
CA GLN A 290 6.19 -0.78 5.58
C GLN A 290 5.55 -2.00 4.91
N ILE A 291 5.13 -1.88 3.66
CA ILE A 291 4.57 -3.02 2.90
C ILE A 291 5.63 -4.11 2.76
N ALA A 292 6.86 -3.76 2.41
CA ALA A 292 7.93 -4.72 2.20
C ALA A 292 8.48 -5.34 3.50
N LEU A 293 8.63 -4.53 4.57
CA LEU A 293 9.25 -4.94 5.83
C LEU A 293 8.25 -5.45 6.88
N PHE A 294 6.96 -5.09 6.74
CA PHE A 294 5.94 -5.44 7.73
C PHE A 294 4.78 -6.21 7.10
N VAL A 295 4.06 -5.66 6.12
CA VAL A 295 2.83 -6.29 5.59
C VAL A 295 3.15 -7.64 4.94
N ALA A 296 4.12 -7.70 4.03
CA ALA A 296 4.48 -8.95 3.34
C ALA A 296 4.95 -10.05 4.32
N PRO A 297 5.88 -9.78 5.26
CA PRO A 297 6.26 -10.76 6.28
C PRO A 297 5.13 -11.19 7.20
N VAL A 298 4.26 -10.26 7.62
CA VAL A 298 3.09 -10.58 8.45
C VAL A 298 2.16 -11.54 7.71
N LEU A 299 1.89 -11.32 6.43
CA LEU A 299 1.05 -12.20 5.61
C LEU A 299 1.65 -13.60 5.47
N VAL A 300 2.98 -13.73 5.30
CA VAL A 300 3.66 -15.03 5.30
C VAL A 300 3.47 -15.75 6.62
N LEU A 301 3.66 -15.09 7.75
CA LEU A 301 3.49 -15.72 9.05
C LEU A 301 2.02 -16.03 9.36
N LEU A 302 1.09 -15.13 9.02
CA LEU A 302 -0.35 -15.38 9.18
C LEU A 302 -0.83 -16.53 8.30
N SER A 303 -0.26 -16.71 7.11
CA SER A 303 -0.65 -17.80 6.21
C SER A 303 -0.52 -19.18 6.85
N LEU A 304 0.41 -19.34 7.80
CA LEU A 304 0.60 -20.61 8.53
C LEU A 304 -0.64 -21.01 9.36
N PHE A 305 -1.53 -20.05 9.67
CA PHE A 305 -2.66 -20.27 10.57
C PHE A 305 -4.01 -20.10 9.88
N ILE A 306 -4.10 -19.21 8.86
CA ILE A 306 -5.40 -18.77 8.31
C ILE A 306 -5.61 -19.15 6.84
N ALA A 307 -4.52 -19.48 6.11
CA ALA A 307 -4.60 -19.82 4.70
C ALA A 307 -4.77 -21.35 4.48
N PRO A 308 -5.30 -21.79 3.32
CA PRO A 308 -5.40 -23.20 2.99
C PRO A 308 -4.05 -23.91 2.94
N THR A 309 -3.00 -23.22 2.50
CA THR A 309 -1.59 -23.65 2.49
C THR A 309 -0.70 -22.46 2.90
N PRO A 310 0.50 -22.71 3.44
CA PRO A 310 1.43 -21.64 3.76
C PRO A 310 1.87 -20.86 2.51
N MET A 311 1.84 -19.53 2.57
CA MET A 311 2.34 -18.65 1.52
C MET A 311 3.85 -18.48 1.65
N ASP A 312 4.57 -18.52 0.55
CA ASP A 312 5.97 -18.19 0.44
C ASP A 312 6.20 -16.77 -0.10
N LEU A 313 7.47 -16.30 -0.07
CA LEU A 313 7.91 -15.04 -0.66
C LEU A 313 8.43 -15.20 -2.10
N GLN A 314 8.03 -16.24 -2.79
CA GLN A 314 8.40 -16.41 -4.19
C GLN A 314 7.46 -15.60 -5.09
N PHE A 315 8.02 -14.59 -5.73
CA PHE A 315 7.33 -13.76 -6.71
C PHE A 315 7.66 -14.23 -8.13
N TRP A 316 6.77 -13.97 -9.08
CA TRP A 316 7.09 -14.25 -10.49
C TRP A 316 8.21 -13.32 -10.99
N PRO A 317 9.02 -13.77 -11.98
CA PRO A 317 10.21 -13.02 -12.43
C PRO A 317 9.94 -11.57 -12.83
N GLY A 318 8.80 -11.29 -13.45
CA GLY A 318 8.41 -9.93 -13.85
C GLY A 318 8.21 -9.00 -12.65
N ALA A 319 7.56 -9.48 -11.57
CA ALA A 319 7.40 -8.67 -10.35
C ALA A 319 8.75 -8.38 -9.70
N VAL A 320 9.65 -9.39 -9.65
CA VAL A 320 11.01 -9.24 -9.12
C VAL A 320 11.75 -8.11 -9.83
N VAL A 321 11.73 -8.13 -11.18
CA VAL A 321 12.40 -7.10 -12.01
C VAL A 321 11.74 -5.73 -11.78
N MET A 322 10.41 -5.64 -11.78
CA MET A 322 9.70 -4.37 -11.59
C MET A 322 9.96 -3.77 -10.21
N VAL A 323 9.93 -4.56 -9.14
CA VAL A 323 10.24 -4.10 -7.78
C VAL A 323 11.70 -3.64 -7.69
N MET A 324 12.65 -4.39 -8.26
CA MET A 324 14.06 -4.01 -8.26
C MET A 324 14.29 -2.70 -9.03
N LEU A 325 13.74 -2.58 -10.23
CA LEU A 325 13.87 -1.36 -11.03
C LEU A 325 13.20 -0.16 -10.34
N ALA A 326 12.04 -0.34 -9.71
CA ALA A 326 11.38 0.71 -8.95
C ALA A 326 12.24 1.20 -7.78
N THR A 327 12.77 0.29 -6.98
CA THR A 327 13.60 0.63 -5.82
C THR A 327 14.91 1.28 -6.22
N LEU A 328 15.55 0.82 -7.30
CA LEU A 328 16.75 1.46 -7.86
C LEU A 328 16.44 2.87 -8.40
N THR A 329 15.33 3.03 -9.11
CA THR A 329 14.88 4.34 -9.63
C THR A 329 14.69 5.33 -8.48
N VAL A 330 14.02 4.92 -7.41
CA VAL A 330 13.83 5.75 -6.22
C VAL A 330 15.15 6.11 -5.57
N LEU A 331 16.05 5.16 -5.37
CA LEU A 331 17.39 5.43 -4.81
C LEU A 331 18.15 6.50 -5.61
N LEU A 332 18.09 6.44 -6.94
CA LEU A 332 18.76 7.40 -7.81
C LEU A 332 18.12 8.79 -7.73
N VAL A 333 16.78 8.85 -7.75
CA VAL A 333 16.02 10.11 -7.85
C VAL A 333 16.00 10.84 -6.51
N THR A 334 15.90 10.14 -5.38
CA THR A 334 15.76 10.76 -4.06
C THR A 334 17.07 11.23 -3.44
N ASN A 335 18.19 11.05 -4.12
CA ASN A 335 19.53 11.36 -3.58
C ASN A 335 19.82 12.87 -3.48
N THR A 336 19.11 13.71 -4.28
CA THR A 336 19.42 15.14 -4.39
C THR A 336 18.76 16.03 -3.33
N GLY A 337 17.70 15.58 -2.67
CA GLY A 337 16.90 16.37 -1.74
C GLY A 337 16.06 17.48 -2.40
N ARG A 338 16.00 17.50 -3.73
CA ARG A 338 15.24 18.47 -4.54
C ARG A 338 14.51 17.77 -5.67
N SER A 339 13.31 18.26 -5.98
CA SER A 339 12.54 17.75 -7.10
C SER A 339 11.88 18.86 -7.88
N ALA A 340 11.77 18.62 -9.19
CA ALA A 340 11.02 19.43 -10.15
C ALA A 340 9.97 18.52 -10.84
N TRP A 341 8.95 19.12 -11.47
CA TRP A 341 7.85 18.40 -12.10
C TRP A 341 8.30 17.31 -13.10
N PHE A 342 9.40 17.53 -13.81
CA PHE A 342 9.88 16.60 -14.84
C PHE A 342 10.40 15.29 -14.24
N ILE A 343 10.98 15.32 -13.03
CA ILE A 343 11.37 14.10 -12.31
C ILE A 343 10.12 13.25 -12.00
N GLY A 344 9.01 13.92 -11.65
CA GLY A 344 7.72 13.23 -11.48
C GLY A 344 7.25 12.55 -12.76
N VAL A 345 7.40 13.22 -13.94
CA VAL A 345 7.07 12.61 -15.24
C VAL A 345 7.92 11.36 -15.49
N LEU A 346 9.21 11.41 -15.21
CA LEU A 346 10.10 10.25 -15.40
C LEU A 346 9.66 9.04 -14.57
N LEU A 347 9.31 9.24 -13.31
CA LEU A 347 8.78 8.18 -12.44
C LEU A 347 7.47 7.60 -12.98
N LEU A 348 6.56 8.47 -13.45
CA LEU A 348 5.29 8.05 -14.03
C LEU A 348 5.46 7.30 -15.34
N VAL A 349 6.45 7.64 -16.16
CA VAL A 349 6.77 6.90 -17.38
C VAL A 349 7.22 5.48 -17.05
N VAL A 350 8.09 5.30 -16.04
CA VAL A 350 8.50 3.96 -15.58
C VAL A 350 7.30 3.17 -15.07
N TYR A 351 6.45 3.77 -14.23
CA TYR A 351 5.24 3.13 -13.74
C TYR A 351 4.29 2.72 -14.86
N THR A 352 4.03 3.63 -15.82
CA THR A 352 3.16 3.36 -16.96
C THR A 352 3.73 2.24 -17.84
N THR A 353 5.06 2.18 -18.02
CA THR A 353 5.71 1.08 -18.74
C THR A 353 5.42 -0.26 -18.06
N PHE A 354 5.49 -0.34 -16.73
CA PHE A 354 5.15 -1.56 -16.00
C PHE A 354 3.67 -1.91 -16.15
N ALA A 355 2.78 -0.93 -16.01
CA ALA A 355 1.34 -1.13 -16.18
C ALA A 355 1.00 -1.65 -17.59
N MET A 356 1.59 -1.06 -18.64
CA MET A 356 1.42 -1.53 -20.01
C MET A 356 1.96 -2.95 -20.22
N THR A 357 3.12 -3.25 -19.64
CA THR A 357 3.71 -4.60 -19.72
C THR A 357 2.79 -5.64 -19.08
N LEU A 358 2.25 -5.36 -17.88
CA LEU A 358 1.35 -6.28 -17.19
C LEU A 358 0.00 -6.44 -17.89
N TYR A 359 -0.47 -5.39 -18.56
CA TYR A 359 -1.71 -5.45 -19.32
C TYR A 359 -1.55 -6.28 -20.61
N LEU A 360 -0.44 -6.10 -21.34
CA LEU A 360 -0.21 -6.70 -22.66
C LEU A 360 0.45 -8.09 -22.58
N LEU A 361 1.32 -8.32 -21.59
CA LEU A 361 2.11 -9.54 -21.45
C LEU A 361 1.92 -10.12 -20.03
N PRO A 362 0.80 -10.80 -19.78
CA PRO A 362 0.57 -11.43 -18.49
C PRO A 362 1.62 -12.50 -18.21
N PRO A 363 2.10 -12.64 -16.97
CA PRO A 363 2.94 -13.75 -16.57
C PRO A 363 2.26 -15.09 -16.88
N ALA A 364 2.98 -16.05 -17.44
CA ALA A 364 2.45 -17.36 -17.81
C ALA A 364 1.83 -18.12 -16.61
N SER A 365 2.34 -17.87 -15.39
CA SER A 365 1.82 -18.43 -14.14
C SER A 365 0.44 -17.90 -13.72
N LEU A 366 -0.05 -16.84 -14.37
CA LEU A 366 -1.31 -16.16 -14.04
C LEU A 366 -2.34 -16.27 -15.18
N VAL A 367 -2.05 -17.05 -16.22
CA VAL A 367 -3.02 -17.42 -17.26
C VAL A 367 -3.80 -18.63 -16.73
N PRO A 368 -5.13 -18.58 -16.56
CA PRO A 368 -5.92 -19.77 -16.26
C PRO A 368 -5.69 -20.82 -17.35
N ALA A 369 -5.44 -22.06 -16.96
CA ALA A 369 -5.28 -23.20 -17.87
C ALA A 369 -6.61 -23.53 -18.58
#